data_910a6fc580fede18f42d992c38382bb1
#
_entry.id   910a6fc580fede18f42d992c38382bb1
#
_cell.length_a   1.000
_cell.length_b   1.000
_cell.length_c   1.000
_cell.angle_alpha   90.00
_cell.angle_beta   90.00
_cell.angle_gamma   90.00
#
_symmetry.space_group_name_H-M   'P 1'
#
loop_
_entity.id
_entity.type
_entity.pdbx_description
1 polymer ?
#
loop_
_entity_poly.entity_id
_entity_poly.type
_entity_poly.pdbx_seq_one_letter_code
_entity_poly.pdbx_strand_id
1 'polypeptide(L)'
;MEERGLVEQWLEVEAHHYTPPIYNLVKMYIAYVVSGEAMDPKAIEENEEKLGKVLDIYETRLSETKYLAGDFFSLADLNHLQYTYHLVNDMERGFMIRERKNVSRWWDDISSRPSWKKVLRSYRNVYDVLKEMK
;
A
#
# COMPACT_ATOMS: atom_id res chain seq x y z
N MET A 1 23.36 2.16 13.15
CA MET A 1 22.64 2.88 14.22
C MET A 1 21.66 3.90 13.66
N GLU A 2 22.15 4.83 12.84
CA GLU A 2 21.26 5.79 12.17
C GLU A 2 20.26 5.12 11.25
N GLU A 3 20.70 4.13 10.51
CA GLU A 3 19.83 3.40 9.58
C GLU A 3 18.68 2.71 10.30
N ARG A 4 18.98 2.08 11.43
CA ARG A 4 17.97 1.41 12.25
C ARG A 4 16.95 2.41 12.79
N GLY A 5 17.41 3.57 13.24
CA GLY A 5 16.53 4.63 13.73
C GLY A 5 15.60 5.16 12.64
N LEU A 6 16.14 5.30 11.44
CA LEU A 6 15.33 5.74 10.28
C LEU A 6 14.31 4.69 9.89
N VAL A 7 14.68 3.40 9.90
CA VAL A 7 13.73 2.32 9.62
C VAL A 7 12.61 2.33 10.64
N GLU A 8 12.92 2.44 11.92
CA GLU A 8 11.93 2.48 12.99
C GLU A 8 11.00 3.68 12.86
N GLN A 9 11.55 4.85 12.51
CA GLN A 9 10.75 6.06 12.29
C GLN A 9 9.71 5.85 11.21
N TRP A 10 10.10 5.28 10.07
CA TRP A 10 9.19 5.10 8.95
C TRP A 10 8.23 3.93 9.15
N LEU A 11 8.59 2.94 9.97
CA LEU A 11 7.64 1.92 10.41
C LEU A 11 6.54 2.54 11.28
N GLU A 12 6.88 3.50 12.15
CA GLU A 12 5.90 4.21 12.96
C GLU A 12 4.97 5.07 12.10
N VAL A 13 5.52 5.77 11.10
CA VAL A 13 4.71 6.57 10.17
C VAL A 13 3.73 5.65 9.44
N GLU A 14 4.19 4.52 8.96
CA GLU A 14 3.35 3.55 8.25
C GLU A 14 2.24 3.02 9.17
N ALA A 15 2.60 2.59 10.37
CA ALA A 15 1.64 2.00 11.30
C ALA A 15 0.54 2.98 11.73
N HIS A 16 0.89 4.26 11.90
CA HIS A 16 -0.05 5.24 12.45
C HIS A 16 -0.77 6.07 11.38
N HIS A 17 -0.20 6.21 10.20
CA HIS A 17 -0.74 7.12 9.20
C HIS A 17 -1.08 6.46 7.86
N TYR A 18 -0.32 5.47 7.44
CA TYR A 18 -0.53 4.78 6.17
C TYR A 18 -1.50 3.61 6.31
N THR A 19 -1.22 2.74 7.27
CA THR A 19 -1.99 1.50 7.44
C THR A 19 -3.46 1.74 7.78
N PRO A 20 -3.85 2.64 8.71
CA PRO A 20 -5.26 2.78 9.03
C PRO A 20 -6.15 3.11 7.83
N PRO A 21 -5.86 4.13 7.02
CA PRO A 21 -6.74 4.43 5.89
C PRO A 21 -6.72 3.37 4.80
N ILE A 22 -5.54 2.84 4.44
CA ILE A 22 -5.48 1.83 3.38
C ILE A 22 -6.12 0.51 3.85
N TYR A 23 -5.94 0.14 5.11
CA TYR A 23 -6.58 -1.05 5.68
C TYR A 23 -8.11 -0.93 5.60
N ASN A 24 -8.66 0.23 5.94
CA ASN A 24 -10.09 0.46 5.87
C ASN A 24 -10.63 0.31 4.44
N LEU A 25 -9.89 0.85 3.47
CA LEU A 25 -10.28 0.72 2.06
C LEU A 25 -10.26 -0.74 1.61
N VAL A 26 -9.20 -1.46 1.92
CA VAL A 26 -9.05 -2.87 1.54
C VAL A 26 -10.12 -3.72 2.22
N LYS A 27 -10.39 -3.47 3.49
CA LYS A 27 -11.41 -4.19 4.26
C LYS A 27 -12.79 -4.03 3.64
N MET A 28 -13.14 -2.81 3.25
CA MET A 28 -14.42 -2.53 2.59
C MET A 28 -14.52 -3.26 1.25
N TYR A 29 -13.44 -3.27 0.49
CA TYR A 29 -13.39 -3.96 -0.78
C TYR A 29 -13.57 -5.46 -0.62
N ILE A 30 -12.89 -6.06 0.35
CA ILE A 30 -13.00 -7.50 0.62
C ILE A 30 -14.44 -7.85 1.03
N ALA A 31 -15.06 -7.05 1.89
CA ALA A 31 -16.44 -7.26 2.29
C ALA A 31 -17.38 -7.21 1.08
N TYR A 32 -17.14 -6.27 0.18
CA TYR A 32 -17.91 -6.18 -1.06
C TYR A 32 -17.75 -7.44 -1.92
N VAL A 33 -16.52 -7.90 -2.11
CA VAL A 33 -16.23 -9.07 -2.94
C VAL A 33 -16.79 -10.36 -2.32
N VAL A 34 -16.61 -10.55 -1.02
CA VAL A 34 -16.97 -11.80 -0.34
C VAL A 34 -18.46 -11.86 -0.02
N SER A 35 -19.04 -10.79 0.49
CA SER A 35 -20.41 -10.77 1.00
C SER A 35 -21.38 -9.95 0.17
N GLY A 36 -20.92 -9.27 -0.87
CA GLY A 36 -21.77 -8.38 -1.66
C GLY A 36 -22.17 -7.12 -0.92
N GLU A 37 -21.57 -6.85 0.23
CA GLU A 37 -21.86 -5.67 1.03
C GLU A 37 -21.46 -4.40 0.30
N ALA A 38 -22.39 -3.44 0.20
CA ALA A 38 -22.13 -2.19 -0.51
C ALA A 38 -21.03 -1.39 0.18
N MET A 39 -20.13 -0.80 -0.61
CA MET A 39 -19.09 0.09 -0.09
C MET A 39 -19.69 1.48 0.16
N ASP A 40 -19.41 2.05 1.35
CA ASP A 40 -19.89 3.37 1.71
C ASP A 40 -19.05 4.44 1.00
N PRO A 41 -19.63 5.22 0.07
CA PRO A 41 -18.88 6.24 -0.68
C PRO A 41 -18.21 7.28 0.21
N LYS A 42 -18.88 7.66 1.31
CA LYS A 42 -18.35 8.65 2.24
C LYS A 42 -17.12 8.13 2.97
N ALA A 43 -17.18 6.88 3.43
CA ALA A 43 -16.03 6.25 4.09
C ALA A 43 -14.86 6.09 3.13
N ILE A 44 -15.13 5.76 1.87
CA ILE A 44 -14.10 5.67 0.84
C ILE A 44 -13.42 7.03 0.67
N GLU A 45 -14.19 8.09 0.51
CA GLU A 45 -13.67 9.44 0.32
C GLU A 45 -12.80 9.88 1.50
N GLU A 46 -13.28 9.65 2.72
CA GLU A 46 -12.53 10.02 3.94
C GLU A 46 -11.19 9.28 4.04
N ASN A 47 -11.18 8.00 3.72
CA ASN A 47 -9.96 7.20 3.79
C ASN A 47 -8.99 7.52 2.64
N GLU A 48 -9.53 7.80 1.45
CA GLU A 48 -8.70 8.26 0.33
C GLU A 48 -8.03 9.60 0.65
N GLU A 49 -8.74 10.51 1.30
CA GLU A 49 -8.18 11.80 1.70
C GLU A 49 -7.03 11.61 2.70
N LYS A 50 -7.24 10.77 3.72
CA LYS A 50 -6.20 10.48 4.71
C LYS A 50 -4.99 9.82 4.08
N LEU A 51 -5.22 8.84 3.22
CA LEU A 51 -4.13 8.14 2.52
C LEU A 51 -3.38 9.11 1.60
N GLY A 52 -4.11 9.99 0.90
CA GLY A 52 -3.51 10.97 0.02
C GLY A 52 -2.54 11.90 0.75
N LYS A 53 -2.88 12.31 1.97
CA LYS A 53 -2.00 13.17 2.78
C LYS A 53 -0.70 12.45 3.13
N VAL A 54 -0.77 11.18 3.48
CA VAL A 54 0.42 10.38 3.77
C VAL A 54 1.26 10.20 2.52
N LEU A 55 0.62 9.92 1.40
CA LEU A 55 1.31 9.75 0.13
C LEU A 55 2.01 11.04 -0.31
N ASP A 56 1.45 12.20 0.02
CA ASP A 56 2.11 13.48 -0.25
C ASP A 56 3.39 13.63 0.59
N ILE A 57 3.36 13.18 1.84
CA ILE A 57 4.55 13.16 2.70
C ILE A 57 5.59 12.20 2.11
N TYR A 58 5.15 11.03 1.66
CA TYR A 58 6.04 10.05 1.02
C TYR A 58 6.65 10.63 -0.26
N GLU A 59 5.86 11.36 -1.04
CA GLU A 59 6.35 11.96 -2.28
C GLU A 59 7.51 12.91 -2.01
N THR A 60 7.41 13.74 -0.98
CA THR A 60 8.48 14.65 -0.58
C THR A 60 9.70 13.86 -0.10
N ARG A 61 9.49 12.87 0.75
CA ARG A 61 10.60 12.04 1.27
C ARG A 61 11.32 11.30 0.16
N LEU A 62 10.56 10.68 -0.75
CA LEU A 62 11.13 9.90 -1.84
C LEU A 62 11.74 10.75 -2.96
N SER A 63 11.54 12.06 -2.92
CA SER A 63 12.28 12.97 -3.79
C SER A 63 13.72 13.15 -3.31
N GLU A 64 13.97 12.85 -2.05
CA GLU A 64 15.30 13.02 -1.43
C GLU A 64 16.06 11.70 -1.30
N THR A 65 15.33 10.58 -1.15
CA THR A 65 15.93 9.25 -0.95
C THR A 65 15.29 8.24 -1.89
N LYS A 66 16.02 7.17 -2.16
CA LYS A 66 15.55 6.10 -3.04
C LYS A 66 14.43 5.30 -2.40
N TYR A 67 14.50 5.08 -1.10
CA TYR A 67 13.52 4.35 -0.31
C TYR A 67 13.12 5.18 0.91
N LEU A 68 12.14 4.73 1.67
CA LEU A 68 11.60 5.54 2.77
C LEU A 68 12.62 5.83 3.87
N ALA A 69 13.37 4.84 4.31
CA ALA A 69 14.36 5.03 5.37
C ALA A 69 15.67 5.65 4.88
N GLY A 70 15.96 5.55 3.57
CA GLY A 70 17.19 6.09 3.00
C GLY A 70 17.42 5.52 1.61
N ASP A 71 18.69 5.37 1.23
CA ASP A 71 19.04 4.84 -0.09
C ASP A 71 19.21 3.32 -0.09
N PHE A 72 18.54 2.65 0.82
CA PHE A 72 18.57 1.19 0.97
C PHE A 72 17.17 0.65 1.21
N PHE A 73 16.87 -0.52 0.64
CA PHE A 73 15.58 -1.19 0.85
C PHE A 73 15.51 -1.75 2.28
N SER A 74 14.37 -1.60 2.94
CA SER A 74 14.20 -2.04 4.33
C SER A 74 12.77 -2.50 4.62
N LEU A 75 12.53 -2.92 5.86
CA LEU A 75 11.19 -3.26 6.34
C LEU A 75 10.23 -2.10 6.19
N ALA A 76 10.73 -0.86 6.24
CA ALA A 76 9.90 0.33 6.04
C ALA A 76 9.24 0.33 4.66
N ASP A 77 9.90 -0.25 3.66
CA ASP A 77 9.34 -0.39 2.32
C ASP A 77 8.52 -1.66 2.19
N LEU A 78 9.04 -2.76 2.71
CA LEU A 78 8.43 -4.09 2.60
C LEU A 78 6.99 -4.13 3.11
N ASN A 79 6.74 -3.47 4.23
CA ASN A 79 5.42 -3.48 4.87
C ASN A 79 4.32 -2.80 4.04
N HIS A 80 4.69 -2.08 2.99
CA HIS A 80 3.72 -1.40 2.12
C HIS A 80 3.21 -2.28 0.98
N LEU A 81 3.84 -3.43 0.73
CA LEU A 81 3.54 -4.22 -0.46
C LEU A 81 2.13 -4.79 -0.50
N GLN A 82 1.68 -5.41 0.57
CA GLN A 82 0.42 -6.13 0.58
C GLN A 82 -0.80 -5.25 0.31
N TYR A 83 -1.02 -4.25 1.14
CA TYR A 83 -2.20 -3.40 1.00
C TYR A 83 -2.14 -2.51 -0.24
N THR A 84 -0.96 -2.02 -0.58
CA THR A 84 -0.79 -1.20 -1.78
C THR A 84 -1.07 -2.01 -3.03
N TYR A 85 -0.68 -3.28 -3.05
CA TYR A 85 -1.00 -4.16 -4.17
C TYR A 85 -2.51 -4.24 -4.39
N HIS A 86 -3.29 -4.45 -3.33
CA HIS A 86 -4.75 -4.50 -3.43
C HIS A 86 -5.32 -3.16 -3.91
N LEU A 87 -4.78 -2.07 -3.43
CA LEU A 87 -5.22 -0.73 -3.85
C LEU A 87 -5.01 -0.53 -5.35
N VAL A 88 -3.84 -0.88 -5.84
CA VAL A 88 -3.44 -0.64 -7.24
C VAL A 88 -4.07 -1.64 -8.19
N ASN A 89 -4.04 -2.93 -7.86
CA ASN A 89 -4.38 -3.98 -8.81
C ASN A 89 -5.81 -4.50 -8.68
N ASP A 90 -6.36 -4.52 -7.47
CA ASP A 90 -7.69 -5.09 -7.25
C ASP A 90 -8.78 -4.03 -7.18
N MET A 91 -8.49 -2.90 -6.56
CA MET A 91 -9.48 -1.85 -6.32
C MET A 91 -9.48 -0.77 -7.40
N GLU A 92 -8.57 -0.85 -8.35
CA GLU A 92 -8.43 0.12 -9.44
C GLU A 92 -8.20 1.55 -8.94
N ARG A 93 -7.49 1.69 -7.83
CA ARG A 93 -7.16 2.98 -7.24
C ARG A 93 -5.69 3.32 -7.40
N GLY A 94 -5.05 2.74 -8.41
CA GLY A 94 -3.65 2.98 -8.71
C GLY A 94 -3.34 4.44 -9.03
N PHE A 95 -4.36 5.22 -9.41
CA PHE A 95 -4.16 6.64 -9.69
C PHE A 95 -3.55 7.37 -8.48
N MET A 96 -3.87 6.96 -7.25
CA MET A 96 -3.32 7.58 -6.04
C MET A 96 -1.81 7.44 -5.98
N ILE A 97 -1.29 6.34 -6.47
CA ILE A 97 0.15 6.09 -6.56
C ILE A 97 0.73 6.78 -7.80
N ARG A 98 0.08 6.62 -8.95
CA ARG A 98 0.62 7.06 -10.24
C ARG A 98 0.64 8.57 -10.42
N GLU A 99 -0.21 9.30 -9.75
CA GLU A 99 -0.20 10.77 -9.82
C GLU A 99 0.96 11.39 -9.03
N ARG A 100 1.71 10.57 -8.27
CA ARG A 100 2.88 11.00 -7.51
C ARG A 100 4.13 10.35 -8.08
N LYS A 101 4.95 11.17 -8.73
CA LYS A 101 6.11 10.70 -9.49
C LYS A 101 7.07 9.81 -8.69
N ASN A 102 7.48 10.27 -7.53
CA ASN A 102 8.47 9.54 -6.73
C ASN A 102 7.85 8.34 -6.01
N VAL A 103 6.61 8.44 -5.57
CA VAL A 103 5.87 7.32 -5.00
C VAL A 103 5.67 6.25 -6.08
N SER A 104 5.33 6.66 -7.30
CA SER A 104 5.13 5.73 -8.42
C SER A 104 6.42 4.96 -8.74
N ARG A 105 7.56 5.67 -8.80
CA ARG A 105 8.86 5.05 -9.02
C ARG A 105 9.19 4.04 -7.91
N TRP A 106 8.99 4.46 -6.67
CA TRP A 106 9.24 3.62 -5.50
C TRP A 106 8.36 2.37 -5.53
N TRP A 107 7.09 2.53 -5.86
CA TRP A 107 6.17 1.39 -5.96
C TRP A 107 6.62 0.39 -7.03
N ASP A 108 7.00 0.89 -8.20
CA ASP A 108 7.50 0.03 -9.27
C ASP A 108 8.76 -0.73 -8.86
N ASP A 109 9.64 -0.06 -8.11
CA ASP A 109 10.86 -0.69 -7.62
C ASP A 109 10.56 -1.82 -6.63
N ILE A 110 9.82 -1.52 -5.56
CA ILE A 110 9.58 -2.51 -4.51
C ILE A 110 8.67 -3.65 -4.96
N SER A 111 7.70 -3.36 -5.82
CA SER A 111 6.77 -4.37 -6.29
C SER A 111 7.34 -5.27 -7.39
N SER A 112 8.48 -4.89 -7.96
CA SER A 112 9.16 -5.71 -8.98
C SER A 112 10.10 -6.76 -8.41
N ARG A 113 10.30 -6.78 -7.08
CA ARG A 113 11.22 -7.72 -6.45
C ARG A 113 10.76 -9.17 -6.62
N PRO A 114 11.68 -10.10 -6.96
CA PRO A 114 11.31 -11.50 -7.19
C PRO A 114 10.63 -12.17 -6.00
N SER A 115 11.07 -11.85 -4.78
CA SER A 115 10.48 -12.40 -3.56
C SER A 115 9.01 -12.01 -3.41
N TRP A 116 8.67 -10.77 -3.78
CA TRP A 116 7.28 -10.32 -3.75
C TRP A 116 6.44 -10.98 -4.83
N LYS A 117 6.99 -11.13 -6.03
CA LYS A 117 6.30 -11.80 -7.12
C LYS A 117 5.98 -13.26 -6.77
N LYS A 118 6.87 -13.91 -6.02
CA LYS A 118 6.64 -15.26 -5.53
C LYS A 118 5.49 -15.31 -4.53
N VAL A 119 5.44 -14.34 -3.61
CA VAL A 119 4.34 -14.23 -2.65
C VAL A 119 3.01 -13.99 -3.37
N LEU A 120 3.01 -13.14 -4.39
CA LEU A 120 1.81 -12.81 -5.16
C LEU A 120 1.14 -14.03 -5.79
N ARG A 121 1.91 -15.00 -6.23
CA ARG A 121 1.35 -16.21 -6.83
C ARG A 121 0.46 -16.97 -5.84
N SER A 122 0.89 -17.07 -4.59
CA SER A 122 0.09 -17.69 -3.53
C SER A 122 -1.13 -16.85 -3.16
N TYR A 123 -0.95 -15.54 -3.06
CA TYR A 123 -2.03 -14.62 -2.73
C TYR A 123 -3.15 -14.66 -3.77
N ARG A 124 -2.78 -14.63 -5.03
CA ARG A 124 -3.78 -14.65 -6.11
C ARG A 124 -4.63 -15.90 -6.05
N ASN A 125 -4.01 -17.05 -5.78
CA ASN A 125 -4.73 -18.31 -5.67
C ASN A 125 -5.75 -18.28 -4.55
N VAL A 126 -5.36 -17.81 -3.37
CA VAL A 126 -6.28 -17.69 -2.23
C VAL A 126 -7.41 -16.71 -2.53
N TYR A 127 -7.06 -15.57 -3.12
CA TYR A 127 -8.04 -14.54 -3.44
C TYR A 127 -9.06 -15.04 -4.47
N ASP A 128 -8.58 -15.70 -5.50
CA ASP A 128 -9.44 -16.27 -6.52
C ASP A 128 -10.39 -17.34 -5.93
N VAL A 129 -9.89 -18.17 -5.03
CA VAL A 129 -10.71 -19.16 -4.33
C VAL A 129 -11.81 -18.46 -3.52
N LEU A 130 -11.48 -17.39 -2.81
CA LEU A 130 -12.47 -16.62 -2.06
C LEU A 130 -13.54 -16.03 -2.96
N LYS A 131 -13.17 -15.56 -4.12
CA LYS A 131 -14.12 -15.05 -5.12
C LYS A 131 -15.05 -16.15 -5.62
N GLU A 132 -14.51 -17.31 -5.87
CA GLU A 132 -15.26 -18.46 -6.37
C GLU A 132 -16.24 -18.99 -5.34
N MET A 133 -15.93 -18.87 -4.06
CA MET A 133 -16.80 -19.31 -2.98
C MET A 133 -18.03 -18.41 -2.80
N LYS A 134 -18.02 -17.26 -3.41
CA LYS A 134 -19.12 -16.32 -3.39
C LYS A 134 -20.17 -16.68 -4.43
#